data_8d0f5cc5aa09ec83a8e4bf73611af0e4
#
_entry.id   8d0f5cc5aa09ec83a8e4bf73611af0e4
#
_cell.length_a   1.000
_cell.length_b   1.000
_cell.length_c   1.000
_cell.angle_alpha   90.00
_cell.angle_beta   90.00
_cell.angle_gamma   90.00
#
_symmetry.space_group_name_H-M   'P 1'
#
loop_
_entity.id
_entity.type
_entity.pdbx_description
1 polymer ?
#
loop_
_entity_poly.entity_id
_entity_poly.type
_entity_poly.pdbx_seq_one_letter_code
_entity_poly.pdbx_strand_id
1 'polypeptide(L)'
;MSFNKWPKRSAEKNYFMVPNEIFSIGLDFREISIYSYLLRCENRKTYQCYPSYKTIGHAIGMSENTVAKYVRQLEEKGLIYTEPTMVRSKDGRPLNGNLRYTVRPIQGVLEAFYERQLRQVEEDVARYHAAKLLEKSNAQSRQDTSCAPFQEEPSPSLPQGIKDEFEPFSADFCGTKEKAG
;
A
#
# COMPACT_ATOMS: atom_id res chain seq x y z
N MET A 1 33.05 32.76 11.18
CA MET A 1 32.48 32.08 9.99
C MET A 1 31.19 32.78 9.61
N SER A 2 31.16 33.48 8.48
CA SER A 2 29.97 34.21 8.01
C SER A 2 29.01 33.19 7.44
N PHE A 3 27.90 32.93 8.13
CA PHE A 3 26.80 32.13 7.55
C PHE A 3 26.27 32.92 6.34
N ASN A 4 26.46 32.36 5.16
CA ASN A 4 25.92 32.86 3.91
C ASN A 4 24.39 32.95 4.06
N LYS A 5 23.87 34.16 4.31
CA LYS A 5 22.43 34.41 4.33
C LYS A 5 21.92 34.20 2.90
N TRP A 6 21.36 33.05 2.64
CA TRP A 6 20.62 32.85 1.40
C TRP A 6 19.56 33.94 1.27
N PRO A 7 19.50 34.68 0.15
CA PRO A 7 18.48 35.68 -0.02
C PRO A 7 17.12 35.01 0.17
N LYS A 8 16.30 35.53 1.09
CA LYS A 8 14.94 35.06 1.26
C LYS A 8 14.25 35.18 -0.09
N ARG A 9 13.90 34.03 -0.69
CA ARG A 9 13.12 34.05 -1.91
C ARG A 9 11.81 34.75 -1.59
N SER A 10 11.48 35.79 -2.40
CA SER A 10 10.17 36.41 -2.32
C SER A 10 9.11 35.36 -2.47
N ALA A 11 8.32 35.12 -1.43
CA ALA A 11 7.27 34.11 -1.40
C ALA A 11 6.08 34.41 -2.34
N GLU A 12 6.14 35.56 -3.02
CA GLU A 12 4.99 36.13 -3.71
C GLU A 12 4.78 35.61 -5.14
N LYS A 13 5.73 34.90 -5.74
CA LYS A 13 5.65 34.50 -7.15
C LYS A 13 6.21 33.08 -7.36
N ASN A 14 5.51 32.29 -8.18
CA ASN A 14 5.94 30.96 -8.66
C ASN A 14 5.98 29.84 -7.61
N TYR A 15 5.07 29.83 -6.65
CA TYR A 15 4.85 28.67 -5.79
C TYR A 15 3.38 28.22 -5.84
N PHE A 16 3.15 26.96 -5.53
CA PHE A 16 1.82 26.40 -5.31
C PHE A 16 1.81 25.63 -3.99
N MET A 17 0.66 25.58 -3.35
CA MET A 17 0.50 24.89 -2.06
C MET A 17 0.12 23.43 -2.30
N VAL A 18 0.75 22.55 -1.55
CA VAL A 18 0.40 21.13 -1.49
C VAL A 18 -0.02 20.84 -0.05
N PRO A 19 -1.18 20.19 0.18
CA PRO A 19 -1.60 19.79 1.51
C PRO A 19 -0.59 18.82 2.14
N ASN A 20 -0.24 19.02 3.40
CA ASN A 20 0.72 18.16 4.11
C ASN A 20 0.18 16.72 4.25
N GLU A 21 -1.13 16.58 4.36
CA GLU A 21 -1.85 15.31 4.52
C GLU A 21 -1.63 14.34 3.36
N ILE A 22 -1.18 14.82 2.20
CA ILE A 22 -0.87 13.98 1.03
C ILE A 22 0.16 12.89 1.35
N PHE A 23 1.05 13.15 2.31
CA PHE A 23 2.07 12.19 2.73
C PHE A 23 1.55 11.18 3.75
N SER A 24 0.36 11.39 4.32
CA SER A 24 -0.22 10.55 5.37
C SER A 24 -1.27 9.57 4.88
N ILE A 25 -1.79 9.75 3.67
CA ILE A 25 -2.90 8.96 3.11
C ILE A 25 -2.47 7.76 2.26
N GLY A 26 -1.20 7.36 2.36
CA GLY A 26 -0.69 6.14 1.69
C GLY A 26 -0.60 6.26 0.16
N LEU A 27 -0.18 7.42 -0.34
CA LEU A 27 0.09 7.61 -1.77
C LEU A 27 1.51 7.16 -2.13
N ASP A 28 1.65 6.58 -3.33
CA ASP A 28 2.96 6.35 -3.96
C ASP A 28 3.58 7.72 -4.38
N PHE A 29 4.90 7.80 -4.41
CA PHE A 29 5.62 9.00 -4.86
C PHE A 29 5.21 9.47 -6.27
N ARG A 30 4.82 8.54 -7.14
CA ARG A 30 4.32 8.84 -8.49
C ARG A 30 2.95 9.52 -8.44
N GLU A 31 2.07 9.04 -7.57
CA GLU A 31 0.77 9.66 -7.32
C GLU A 31 0.93 11.06 -6.76
N ILE A 32 1.82 11.23 -5.77
CA ILE A 32 2.15 12.54 -5.17
C ILE A 32 2.68 13.49 -6.24
N SER A 33 3.57 13.02 -7.11
CA SER A 33 4.14 13.84 -8.18
C SER A 33 3.10 14.30 -9.19
N ILE A 34 2.20 13.41 -9.62
CA ILE A 34 1.11 13.73 -10.55
C ILE A 34 0.11 14.69 -9.89
N TYR A 35 -0.32 14.40 -8.67
CA TYR A 35 -1.26 15.25 -7.93
C TYR A 35 -0.69 16.66 -7.72
N SER A 36 0.58 16.78 -7.30
CA SER A 36 1.26 18.06 -7.15
C SER A 36 1.36 18.83 -8.47
N TYR A 37 1.60 18.11 -9.59
CA TYR A 37 1.60 18.74 -10.92
C TYR A 37 0.22 19.27 -11.31
N LEU A 38 -0.84 18.52 -11.02
CA LEU A 38 -2.22 18.96 -11.28
C LEU A 38 -2.58 20.19 -10.44
N LEU A 39 -2.22 20.22 -9.14
CA LEU A 39 -2.38 21.40 -8.26
C LEU A 39 -1.64 22.63 -8.82
N ARG A 40 -0.44 22.43 -9.38
CA ARG A 40 0.29 23.53 -10.03
C ARG A 40 -0.44 24.07 -11.26
N CYS A 41 -1.11 23.21 -12.01
CA CYS A 41 -1.79 23.55 -13.26
C CYS A 41 -3.23 24.01 -13.06
N GLU A 42 -3.82 23.81 -11.90
CA GLU A 42 -5.21 24.11 -11.63
C GLU A 42 -5.52 25.60 -11.67
N ASN A 43 -6.71 25.92 -12.12
CA ASN A 43 -7.28 27.24 -11.96
C ASN A 43 -7.89 27.32 -10.55
N ARG A 44 -7.35 28.19 -9.69
CA ARG A 44 -7.79 28.35 -8.29
C ARG A 44 -9.25 28.74 -8.08
N LYS A 45 -9.95 29.19 -9.14
CA LYS A 45 -11.39 29.51 -9.07
C LYS A 45 -12.26 28.31 -9.38
N THR A 46 -11.84 27.48 -10.31
CA THR A 46 -12.63 26.32 -10.81
C THR A 46 -12.11 24.99 -10.33
N TYR A 47 -10.90 24.95 -9.75
CA TYR A 47 -10.19 23.73 -9.36
C TYR A 47 -10.00 22.75 -10.51
N GLN A 48 -9.91 23.27 -11.74
CA GLN A 48 -9.85 22.49 -12.98
C GLN A 48 -8.57 22.76 -13.74
N CYS A 49 -8.05 21.74 -14.41
CA CYS A 49 -6.94 21.84 -15.36
C CYS A 49 -7.12 20.83 -16.51
N TYR A 50 -6.37 21.01 -17.61
CA TYR A 50 -6.53 20.26 -18.86
C TYR A 50 -5.19 19.73 -19.44
N PRO A 51 -4.18 19.35 -18.66
CA PRO A 51 -2.95 18.83 -19.23
C PRO A 51 -3.16 17.48 -19.92
N SER A 52 -2.46 17.23 -21.03
CA SER A 52 -2.42 15.89 -21.64
C SER A 52 -1.53 14.96 -20.82
N TYR A 53 -1.71 13.64 -20.91
CA TYR A 53 -0.81 12.66 -20.31
C TYR A 53 0.65 12.87 -20.73
N LYS A 54 0.85 13.22 -22.02
CA LYS A 54 2.16 13.55 -22.56
C LYS A 54 2.78 14.76 -21.84
N THR A 55 2.00 15.81 -21.62
CA THR A 55 2.45 17.03 -20.93
C THR A 55 2.83 16.73 -19.48
N ILE A 56 1.98 15.97 -18.76
CA ILE A 56 2.26 15.52 -17.40
C ILE A 56 3.54 14.68 -17.38
N GLY A 57 3.59 13.65 -18.22
CA GLY A 57 4.73 12.73 -18.28
C GLY A 57 6.05 13.43 -18.57
N HIS A 58 6.06 14.39 -19.51
CA HIS A 58 7.25 15.19 -19.82
C HIS A 58 7.69 16.05 -18.63
N ALA A 59 6.74 16.62 -17.89
CA ALA A 59 7.05 17.49 -16.76
C ALA A 59 7.65 16.76 -15.54
N ILE A 60 7.24 15.50 -15.32
CA ILE A 60 7.62 14.71 -14.14
C ILE A 60 8.54 13.52 -14.47
N GLY A 61 8.94 13.36 -15.76
CA GLY A 61 9.85 12.29 -16.19
C GLY A 61 9.20 10.90 -16.23
N MET A 62 7.90 10.81 -16.58
CA MET A 62 7.17 9.53 -16.66
C MET A 62 6.61 9.28 -18.07
N SER A 63 6.43 8.00 -18.44
CA SER A 63 5.75 7.64 -19.68
C SER A 63 4.26 7.93 -19.61
N GLU A 64 3.61 8.17 -20.75
CA GLU A 64 2.16 8.42 -20.84
C GLU A 64 1.32 7.30 -20.23
N ASN A 65 1.70 6.04 -20.47
CA ASN A 65 1.02 4.87 -19.91
C ASN A 65 1.14 4.82 -18.38
N THR A 66 2.29 5.21 -17.84
CA THR A 66 2.50 5.31 -16.39
C THR A 66 1.61 6.40 -15.82
N VAL A 67 1.58 7.58 -16.43
CA VAL A 67 0.69 8.68 -16.01
C VAL A 67 -0.78 8.23 -16.03
N ALA A 68 -1.24 7.59 -17.12
CA ALA A 68 -2.61 7.12 -17.23
C ALA A 68 -2.99 6.14 -16.11
N LYS A 69 -2.07 5.22 -15.74
CA LYS A 69 -2.26 4.29 -14.63
C LYS A 69 -2.46 5.03 -13.31
N TYR A 70 -1.56 5.94 -12.97
CA TYR A 70 -1.60 6.64 -11.68
C TYR A 70 -2.71 7.70 -11.59
N VAL A 71 -3.11 8.29 -12.72
CA VAL A 71 -4.31 9.14 -12.77
C VAL A 71 -5.56 8.35 -12.38
N ARG A 72 -5.73 7.12 -12.89
CA ARG A 72 -6.86 6.25 -12.47
C ARG A 72 -6.80 5.93 -10.97
N GLN A 73 -5.62 5.64 -10.44
CA GLN A 73 -5.46 5.38 -9.00
C GLN A 73 -5.81 6.60 -8.14
N LEU A 74 -5.42 7.81 -8.56
CA LEU A 74 -5.81 9.06 -7.89
C LEU A 74 -7.32 9.29 -7.94
N GLU A 75 -7.97 8.94 -9.05
CA GLU A 75 -9.42 9.01 -9.21
C GLU A 75 -10.13 7.97 -8.33
N GLU A 76 -9.66 6.72 -8.29
CA GLU A 76 -10.16 5.66 -7.41
C GLU A 76 -10.03 6.03 -5.92
N LYS A 77 -8.95 6.71 -5.55
CA LYS A 77 -8.75 7.27 -4.21
C LYS A 77 -9.59 8.52 -3.93
N GLY A 78 -10.25 9.07 -4.94
CA GLY A 78 -11.14 10.23 -4.83
C GLY A 78 -10.46 11.59 -4.73
N LEU A 79 -9.15 11.68 -5.01
CA LEU A 79 -8.38 12.94 -4.99
C LEU A 79 -8.66 13.83 -6.20
N ILE A 80 -8.99 13.23 -7.32
CA ILE A 80 -9.31 13.91 -8.57
C ILE A 80 -10.56 13.29 -9.18
N TYR A 81 -11.19 14.05 -10.07
CA TYR A 81 -12.23 13.56 -10.95
C TYR A 81 -11.86 13.89 -12.39
N THR A 82 -12.02 12.93 -13.30
CA THR A 82 -11.66 13.09 -14.71
C THR A 82 -12.87 13.06 -15.61
N GLU A 83 -12.91 13.95 -16.61
CA GLU A 83 -13.96 13.99 -17.62
C GLU A 83 -13.34 14.15 -19.02
N PRO A 84 -13.81 13.40 -20.01
CA PRO A 84 -13.40 13.60 -21.38
C PRO A 84 -13.92 14.97 -21.89
N THR A 85 -13.06 15.69 -22.62
CA THR A 85 -13.50 16.92 -23.29
C THR A 85 -13.61 16.72 -24.80
N MET A 86 -14.54 17.41 -25.42
CA MET A 86 -14.72 17.45 -26.86
C MET A 86 -14.26 18.80 -27.40
N VAL A 87 -13.41 18.78 -28.39
CA VAL A 87 -12.94 19.98 -29.10
C VAL A 87 -13.47 19.95 -30.53
N ARG A 88 -13.91 21.06 -31.05
CA ARG A 88 -14.31 21.15 -32.46
C ARG A 88 -13.10 21.52 -33.31
N SER A 89 -12.85 20.74 -34.37
CA SER A 89 -11.89 21.08 -35.40
C SER A 89 -12.31 22.36 -36.15
N LYS A 90 -11.39 22.97 -36.89
CA LYS A 90 -11.71 24.09 -37.80
C LYS A 90 -12.82 23.75 -38.81
N ASP A 91 -12.92 22.48 -39.16
CA ASP A 91 -13.95 21.95 -40.09
C ASP A 91 -15.28 21.59 -39.39
N GLY A 92 -15.44 21.95 -38.11
CA GLY A 92 -16.67 21.69 -37.34
C GLY A 92 -16.80 20.25 -36.79
N ARG A 93 -15.85 19.35 -37.11
CA ARG A 93 -15.88 17.95 -36.65
C ARG A 93 -15.53 17.85 -35.16
N PRO A 94 -16.27 17.05 -34.37
CA PRO A 94 -15.92 16.81 -32.98
C PRO A 94 -14.66 15.96 -32.91
N LEU A 95 -13.69 16.39 -32.13
CA LEU A 95 -12.45 15.68 -31.82
C LEU A 95 -12.36 15.45 -30.30
N ASN A 96 -11.77 14.32 -29.92
CA ASN A 96 -11.45 14.09 -28.52
C ASN A 96 -10.38 15.09 -28.06
N GLY A 97 -10.71 15.88 -27.04
CA GLY A 97 -9.79 16.78 -26.39
C GLY A 97 -9.00 16.10 -25.26
N ASN A 98 -8.23 16.89 -24.54
CA ASN A 98 -7.57 16.42 -23.32
C ASN A 98 -8.61 16.11 -22.23
N LEU A 99 -8.25 15.31 -21.24
CA LEU A 99 -9.08 15.14 -20.04
C LEU A 99 -9.17 16.46 -19.28
N ARG A 100 -10.35 16.71 -18.73
CA ARG A 100 -10.54 17.73 -17.70
C ARG A 100 -10.33 17.08 -16.34
N TYR A 101 -9.41 17.59 -15.57
CA TYR A 101 -9.15 17.16 -14.20
C TYR A 101 -9.78 18.16 -13.26
N THR A 102 -10.59 17.70 -12.35
CA THR A 102 -11.10 18.50 -11.23
C THR A 102 -10.45 17.99 -9.96
N VAL A 103 -9.66 18.85 -9.31
CA VAL A 103 -9.00 18.51 -8.04
C VAL A 103 -10.03 18.61 -6.92
N ARG A 104 -10.20 17.54 -6.16
CA ARG A 104 -11.17 17.48 -5.06
C ARG A 104 -10.52 17.90 -3.74
N PRO A 105 -11.31 18.44 -2.79
CA PRO A 105 -10.82 18.72 -1.45
C PRO A 105 -10.28 17.45 -0.78
N ILE A 106 -9.08 17.53 -0.22
CA ILE A 106 -8.40 16.37 0.39
C ILE A 106 -9.12 15.85 1.66
N GLN A 107 -9.91 16.70 2.31
CA GLN A 107 -10.59 16.37 3.57
C GLN A 107 -11.44 15.10 3.48
N GLY A 108 -12.27 14.97 2.45
CA GLY A 108 -13.12 13.77 2.28
C GLY A 108 -12.32 12.49 2.05
N VAL A 109 -11.14 12.60 1.41
CA VAL A 109 -10.23 11.46 1.20
C VAL A 109 -9.55 11.07 2.51
N LEU A 110 -9.16 12.06 3.31
CA LEU A 110 -8.55 11.90 4.61
C LEU A 110 -9.50 11.18 5.58
N GLU A 111 -10.74 11.63 5.66
CA GLU A 111 -11.80 11.02 6.47
C GLU A 111 -12.01 9.55 6.07
N ALA A 112 -12.21 9.28 4.77
CA ALA A 112 -12.38 7.92 4.27
C ALA A 112 -11.15 7.03 4.48
N PHE A 113 -9.95 7.60 4.49
CA PHE A 113 -8.72 6.87 4.81
C PHE A 113 -8.67 6.47 6.28
N TYR A 114 -8.94 7.38 7.20
CA TYR A 114 -8.95 7.09 8.63
C TYR A 114 -10.06 6.14 9.03
N GLU A 115 -11.25 6.27 8.45
CA GLU A 115 -12.36 5.33 8.68
C GLU A 115 -11.99 3.89 8.27
N ARG A 116 -11.30 3.74 7.13
CA ARG A 116 -10.80 2.42 6.70
C ARG A 116 -9.75 1.86 7.66
N GLN A 117 -8.85 2.70 8.16
CA GLN A 117 -7.85 2.27 9.15
C GLN A 117 -8.49 1.85 10.48
N LEU A 118 -9.44 2.62 10.97
CA LEU A 118 -10.18 2.28 12.21
C LEU A 118 -10.90 0.95 12.05
N ARG A 119 -11.61 0.74 10.95
CA ARG A 119 -12.28 -0.53 10.65
C ARG A 119 -11.30 -1.71 10.63
N GLN A 120 -10.13 -1.53 10.02
CA GLN A 120 -9.11 -2.57 9.99
C GLN A 120 -8.62 -2.93 11.40
N VAL A 121 -8.37 -1.93 12.24
CA VAL A 121 -7.97 -2.14 13.63
C VAL A 121 -9.07 -2.86 14.41
N GLU A 122 -10.33 -2.47 14.26
CA GLU A 122 -11.47 -3.11 14.90
C GLU A 122 -11.60 -4.60 14.49
N GLU A 123 -11.44 -4.89 13.19
CA GLU A 123 -11.44 -6.28 12.68
C GLU A 123 -10.26 -7.09 13.22
N ASP A 124 -9.07 -6.50 13.33
CA ASP A 124 -7.89 -7.17 13.87
C ASP A 124 -8.05 -7.47 15.36
N VAL A 125 -8.60 -6.53 16.12
CA VAL A 125 -8.93 -6.71 17.54
C VAL A 125 -9.99 -7.81 17.72
N ALA A 126 -11.04 -7.80 16.90
CA ALA A 126 -12.06 -8.84 16.93
C ALA A 126 -11.50 -10.23 16.63
N ARG A 127 -10.61 -10.33 15.61
CA ARG A 127 -9.90 -11.59 15.29
C ARG A 127 -9.02 -12.06 16.44
N TYR A 128 -8.28 -11.15 17.07
CA TYR A 128 -7.46 -11.48 18.24
C TYR A 128 -8.29 -12.01 19.41
N HIS A 129 -9.41 -11.37 19.73
CA HIS A 129 -10.32 -11.83 20.78
C HIS A 129 -10.94 -13.20 20.47
N ALA A 130 -11.35 -13.43 19.24
CA ALA A 130 -11.89 -14.72 18.82
C ALA A 130 -10.83 -15.84 18.91
N ALA A 131 -9.60 -15.59 18.46
CA ALA A 131 -8.51 -16.54 18.60
C ALA A 131 -8.20 -16.90 20.06
N LYS A 132 -8.17 -15.91 20.92
CA LYS A 132 -7.93 -16.10 22.37
C LYS A 132 -9.05 -16.90 23.06
N LEU A 133 -10.29 -16.72 22.63
CA LEU A 133 -11.41 -17.53 23.14
C LEU A 133 -11.30 -18.99 22.69
N LEU A 134 -10.90 -19.22 21.43
CA LEU A 134 -10.68 -20.59 20.91
C LEU A 134 -9.52 -21.28 21.63
N GLU A 135 -8.43 -20.57 21.92
CA GLU A 135 -7.31 -21.13 22.71
C GLU A 135 -7.75 -21.55 24.10
N LYS A 136 -8.56 -20.73 24.77
CA LYS A 136 -9.12 -21.04 26.10
C LYS A 136 -10.04 -22.27 26.06
N SER A 137 -10.93 -22.36 25.06
CA SER A 137 -11.83 -23.51 24.94
C SER A 137 -11.08 -24.80 24.64
N ASN A 138 -10.03 -24.75 23.78
CA ASN A 138 -9.18 -25.89 23.49
C ASN A 138 -8.32 -26.33 24.69
N ALA A 139 -7.86 -25.39 25.52
CA ALA A 139 -7.15 -25.69 26.75
C ALA A 139 -8.06 -26.39 27.79
N GLN A 140 -9.31 -25.96 27.87
CA GLN A 140 -10.31 -26.53 28.77
C GLN A 140 -10.71 -27.95 28.34
N SER A 141 -10.91 -28.18 27.05
CA SER A 141 -11.21 -29.53 26.51
C SER A 141 -10.07 -30.54 26.68
N ARG A 142 -8.83 -30.07 26.78
CA ARG A 142 -7.66 -30.93 27.08
C ARG A 142 -7.56 -31.32 28.55
N GLN A 143 -8.09 -30.53 29.45
CA GLN A 143 -8.14 -30.84 30.88
C GLN A 143 -9.25 -31.84 31.22
N ASP A 144 -10.37 -31.78 30.50
CA ASP A 144 -11.50 -32.69 30.75
C ASP A 144 -11.25 -34.11 30.20
N THR A 145 -10.25 -34.30 29.30
CA THR A 145 -9.90 -35.62 28.74
C THR A 145 -8.86 -36.36 29.61
N SER A 146 -8.36 -35.75 30.68
CA SER A 146 -7.25 -36.32 31.51
C SER A 146 -7.73 -37.10 32.76
N CYS A 147 -9.01 -37.43 32.90
CA CYS A 147 -9.52 -38.18 34.01
C CYS A 147 -10.24 -39.44 33.53
N ALA A 148 -9.49 -40.45 33.02
CA ALA A 148 -9.86 -41.83 33.06
C ALA A 148 -8.66 -42.63 33.59
N PRO A 149 -8.75 -43.34 34.71
CA PRO A 149 -7.67 -44.20 35.18
C PRO A 149 -7.53 -45.37 34.23
N PHE A 150 -6.39 -45.47 33.58
CA PHE A 150 -5.99 -46.59 32.78
C PHE A 150 -5.82 -47.82 33.73
N GLN A 151 -6.70 -48.78 33.64
CA GLN A 151 -6.50 -50.09 34.28
C GLN A 151 -5.44 -50.85 33.46
N GLU A 152 -4.33 -51.17 34.13
CA GLU A 152 -3.30 -52.05 33.58
C GLU A 152 -3.86 -53.46 33.41
N GLU A 153 -4.02 -53.93 32.17
CA GLU A 153 -4.06 -55.35 31.88
C GLU A 153 -2.63 -55.91 31.65
N PRO A 154 -2.34 -57.14 32.11
CA PRO A 154 -0.98 -57.65 32.09
C PRO A 154 -0.53 -58.03 30.66
N SER A 155 0.66 -57.60 30.33
CA SER A 155 1.35 -57.81 29.06
C SER A 155 1.58 -59.28 28.72
N PRO A 156 1.34 -59.73 27.49
CA PRO A 156 1.92 -60.98 27.01
C PRO A 156 3.38 -60.80 26.63
N SER A 157 4.22 -61.76 27.08
CA SER A 157 5.64 -61.84 26.85
C SER A 157 6.06 -61.79 25.39
N LEU A 158 7.04 -60.90 25.08
CA LEU A 158 7.75 -60.81 23.80
C LEU A 158 8.72 -61.99 23.57
N PRO A 159 8.76 -62.56 22.36
CA PRO A 159 9.87 -63.41 21.94
C PRO A 159 11.13 -62.58 21.64
N GLN A 160 12.25 -63.10 22.13
CA GLN A 160 13.60 -62.55 21.89
C GLN A 160 14.03 -62.76 20.42
N GLY A 161 14.66 -61.71 19.86
CA GLY A 161 15.56 -61.84 18.74
C GLY A 161 15.20 -61.02 17.51
N ILE A 162 15.89 -59.92 17.37
CA ILE A 162 16.52 -59.47 16.12
C ILE A 162 17.42 -58.28 16.52
N LYS A 163 18.70 -58.48 16.45
CA LYS A 163 19.74 -57.47 16.40
C LYS A 163 19.79 -57.05 14.95
N ASP A 164 19.82 -55.76 14.69
CA ASP A 164 20.52 -55.17 13.54
C ASP A 164 20.48 -53.66 13.63
N GLU A 165 21.63 -53.11 13.86
CA GLU A 165 22.35 -52.01 13.21
C GLU A 165 21.50 -50.81 12.76
N PHE A 166 21.61 -49.75 13.52
CA PHE A 166 21.28 -48.43 13.04
C PHE A 166 22.54 -47.54 13.17
N GLU A 167 23.18 -47.32 12.04
CA GLU A 167 24.27 -46.34 11.96
C GLU A 167 23.74 -44.90 12.03
N PRO A 168 24.43 -43.98 12.73
CA PRO A 168 24.02 -42.58 12.76
C PRO A 168 24.51 -41.84 11.52
N PHE A 169 23.58 -41.16 10.88
CA PHE A 169 23.83 -40.27 9.74
C PHE A 169 24.52 -38.99 10.24
N SER A 170 25.77 -38.81 9.85
CA SER A 170 26.58 -37.63 10.16
C SER A 170 26.14 -36.43 9.34
N ALA A 171 25.85 -35.34 10.04
CA ALA A 171 25.66 -34.02 9.46
C ALA A 171 27.02 -33.38 9.19
N ASP A 172 27.39 -33.22 7.94
CA ASP A 172 28.44 -32.32 7.47
C ASP A 172 28.07 -31.75 6.12
N PHE A 173 27.55 -30.51 6.12
CA PHE A 173 27.65 -29.66 4.95
C PHE A 173 27.75 -28.20 5.36
N CYS A 174 28.93 -27.84 5.80
CA CYS A 174 29.39 -26.46 5.85
C CYS A 174 30.42 -26.30 4.70
N GLY A 175 30.11 -25.49 3.73
CA GLY A 175 30.94 -25.20 2.56
C GLY A 175 30.80 -23.79 2.07
N THR A 176 31.46 -22.89 2.79
CA THR A 176 31.86 -21.56 2.29
C THR A 176 32.69 -21.67 1.02
N LYS A 177 32.39 -20.87 0.00
CA LYS A 177 33.37 -20.40 -1.01
C LYS A 177 33.12 -18.95 -1.39
N GLU A 178 33.90 -18.07 -0.81
CA GLU A 178 34.37 -16.82 -1.41
C GLU A 178 35.18 -17.12 -2.65
N LYS A 179 35.01 -16.28 -3.68
CA LYS A 179 36.01 -15.82 -4.67
C LYS A 179 35.36 -14.65 -5.41
N ALA A 180 35.78 -13.46 -5.21
CA ALA A 180 36.78 -12.58 -5.79
C ALA A 180 36.98 -12.79 -7.32
N GLY A 181 36.71 -11.72 -8.08
CA GLY A 181 36.90 -11.53 -9.50
C GLY A 181 36.19 -10.29 -9.96
#